data_ac0000d0b4cee797ebe4f5995884b1f4
#
_entry.id   ac0000d0b4cee797ebe4f5995884b1f4
#
_cell.length_a   1.000
_cell.length_b   1.000
_cell.length_c   1.000
_cell.angle_alpha   90.00
_cell.angle_beta   90.00
_cell.angle_gamma   90.00
#
_symmetry.space_group_name_H-M   'P 1'
#
loop_
_entity.id
_entity.type
_entity.pdbx_description
1 polymer ?
#
loop_
_entity_poly.entity_id
_entity_poly.type
_entity_poly.pdbx_seq_one_letter_code
_entity_poly.pdbx_strand_id
1 'polypeptide(L)'
;MTKLSRRHATGALVAGGAALLAPFAAVRPARAATEILNVSYDPTRELYQEFNQAFAKAWLDQTGEEVTVRASHGGSGKQARAVIDGLDADVVTLALAGDIDAIAEHGGMIAKDWQQRLPHNSTPYTSTIVFLVRKGNPKGLKDWGDLVRDDVQVITPNPKTSGGARWNYLAAWAWAEQQPGGDTASAEQFVAELFRHVPVLDTGARGSTTTFVQRRQGDVLLAWENEAFLSLAEFGADKFEIVVPSLSILAEPPVAVVDGVVDAKGTRKVAEAYLNYLYAPEGQRIAAKHYYRPREPRHATPEDIARFPELQLVTIDEAFGGWSKAQPLHFSNGGVFDRIYRGG
;
A
#
# COMPACT_ATOMS: atom_id res chain seq x y z
N MET A 1 2.30 88.04 -24.34
CA MET A 1 3.42 88.86 -24.93
C MET A 1 4.56 87.91 -25.06
N THR A 2 5.01 87.65 -26.16
CA THR A 2 5.75 87.97 -27.28
C THR A 2 6.63 86.77 -27.66
N LYS A 3 6.29 86.09 -28.73
CA LYS A 3 6.90 86.08 -30.06
C LYS A 3 8.24 85.35 -30.18
N LEU A 4 8.23 84.28 -30.99
CA LEU A 4 9.04 84.03 -32.21
C LEU A 4 10.57 83.94 -32.05
N SER A 5 11.26 82.96 -32.65
CA SER A 5 11.50 82.77 -34.08
C SER A 5 12.45 81.58 -34.39
N ARG A 6 12.12 80.80 -35.35
CA ARG A 6 12.81 80.13 -36.49
C ARG A 6 14.34 80.21 -36.59
N ARG A 7 15.09 79.17 -36.88
CA ARG A 7 15.53 78.71 -38.22
C ARG A 7 16.70 77.70 -38.19
N HIS A 8 16.49 76.64 -38.92
CA HIS A 8 17.40 75.91 -39.84
C HIS A 8 18.82 75.53 -39.44
N ALA A 9 19.11 74.22 -39.56
CA ALA A 9 20.06 73.74 -40.58
C ALA A 9 20.10 72.16 -40.58
N THR A 10 20.05 71.63 -41.77
CA THR A 10 20.21 70.29 -42.30
C THR A 10 21.56 69.66 -41.94
N GLY A 11 21.57 68.34 -41.63
CA GLY A 11 22.78 67.55 -41.63
C GLY A 11 22.36 66.04 -41.61
N ALA A 12 22.38 65.46 -42.81
CA ALA A 12 22.17 64.02 -42.98
C ALA A 12 23.44 63.27 -42.63
N LEU A 13 23.33 62.30 -41.75
CA LEU A 13 24.32 61.26 -41.57
C LEU A 13 23.61 59.89 -41.55
N VAL A 14 23.80 59.16 -42.64
CA VAL A 14 23.42 57.76 -42.80
C VAL A 14 24.42 56.93 -41.99
N ALA A 15 23.95 56.31 -40.87
CA ALA A 15 24.71 55.28 -40.18
C ALA A 15 23.90 53.97 -40.29
N GLY A 16 24.43 53.05 -41.09
CA GLY A 16 23.87 51.70 -41.23
C GLY A 16 23.95 50.92 -39.92
N GLY A 17 22.80 50.70 -39.29
CA GLY A 17 22.66 49.80 -38.12
C GLY A 17 22.46 48.38 -38.61
N ALA A 18 23.49 47.53 -38.49
CA ALA A 18 23.33 46.09 -38.61
C ALA A 18 22.47 45.59 -37.42
N ALA A 19 21.22 45.28 -37.70
CA ALA A 19 20.36 44.61 -36.72
C ALA A 19 20.87 43.19 -36.49
N LEU A 20 21.53 42.97 -35.38
CA LEU A 20 21.82 41.63 -34.83
C LEU A 20 20.48 40.98 -34.46
N LEU A 21 19.99 40.10 -35.34
CA LEU A 21 18.91 39.18 -35.02
C LEU A 21 19.44 38.17 -34.00
N ALA A 22 19.33 38.49 -32.70
CA ALA A 22 19.47 37.51 -31.65
C ALA A 22 18.34 36.46 -31.81
N PRO A 23 18.64 35.15 -31.83
CA PRO A 23 17.59 34.16 -31.85
C PRO A 23 16.79 34.30 -30.54
N PHE A 24 15.53 34.68 -30.65
CA PHE A 24 14.57 34.53 -29.57
C PHE A 24 14.49 33.02 -29.23
N ALA A 25 15.25 32.60 -28.23
CA ALA A 25 15.01 31.31 -27.60
C ALA A 25 13.57 31.38 -27.10
N ALA A 26 12.69 30.65 -27.75
CA ALA A 26 11.30 30.46 -27.28
C ALA A 26 11.37 29.85 -25.90
N VAL A 27 11.18 30.66 -24.86
CA VAL A 27 10.97 30.18 -23.50
C VAL A 27 9.66 29.39 -23.56
N ARG A 28 9.77 28.05 -23.61
CA ARG A 28 8.62 27.19 -23.44
C ARG A 28 8.01 27.55 -22.09
N PRO A 29 6.71 27.87 -22.02
CA PRO A 29 6.06 28.08 -20.73
C PRO A 29 6.29 26.82 -19.89
N ALA A 30 6.79 26.99 -18.68
CA ALA A 30 6.87 25.89 -17.72
C ALA A 30 5.47 25.27 -17.60
N ARG A 31 5.31 24.06 -18.09
CA ARG A 31 4.06 23.31 -17.95
C ARG A 31 3.93 23.02 -16.47
N ALA A 32 2.77 23.34 -15.87
CA ALA A 32 2.52 23.01 -14.49
C ALA A 32 2.75 21.50 -14.28
N ALA A 33 3.42 21.14 -13.18
CA ALA A 33 3.66 19.74 -12.85
C ALA A 33 2.34 18.97 -12.82
N THR A 34 2.29 17.81 -13.47
CA THR A 34 1.13 16.92 -13.38
C THR A 34 1.06 16.37 -11.97
N GLU A 35 -0.10 16.46 -11.33
CA GLU A 35 -0.33 15.87 -10.01
C GLU A 35 -1.20 14.62 -10.11
N ILE A 36 -0.75 13.52 -9.50
CA ILE A 36 -1.55 12.30 -9.32
C ILE A 36 -1.66 11.93 -7.84
N LEU A 37 -2.78 11.30 -7.46
CA LEU A 37 -3.04 10.81 -6.12
C LEU A 37 -3.02 9.28 -6.09
N ASN A 38 -2.11 8.72 -5.27
CA ASN A 38 -2.13 7.30 -4.90
C ASN A 38 -2.86 7.12 -3.57
N VAL A 39 -3.97 6.37 -3.59
CA VAL A 39 -4.70 5.98 -2.39
C VAL A 39 -4.27 4.59 -1.98
N SER A 40 -3.59 4.48 -0.84
CA SER A 40 -2.88 3.28 -0.40
C SER A 40 -3.28 2.82 1.01
N TYR A 41 -2.84 1.64 1.40
CA TYR A 41 -3.04 1.12 2.75
C TYR A 41 -1.84 1.41 3.66
N ASP A 42 -2.05 1.31 4.99
CA ASP A 42 -1.10 1.79 6.00
C ASP A 42 0.34 1.28 5.88
N PRO A 43 0.61 -0.03 5.71
CA PRO A 43 1.96 -0.58 5.71
C PRO A 43 2.89 -0.08 4.59
N THR A 44 2.37 0.61 3.58
CA THR A 44 3.14 1.07 2.41
C THR A 44 3.70 2.49 2.52
N ARG A 45 3.51 3.18 3.64
CA ARG A 45 3.88 4.61 3.77
C ARG A 45 5.33 4.87 3.38
N GLU A 46 6.24 4.15 3.98
CA GLU A 46 7.68 4.32 3.82
C GLU A 46 8.12 3.90 2.41
N LEU A 47 7.52 2.83 1.89
CA LEU A 47 7.75 2.38 0.50
C LEU A 47 7.37 3.49 -0.49
N TYR A 48 6.14 3.99 -0.43
CA TYR A 48 5.69 4.99 -1.39
C TYR A 48 6.34 6.35 -1.20
N GLN A 49 6.85 6.68 -0.03
CA GLN A 49 7.64 7.89 0.17
C GLN A 49 8.91 7.88 -0.70
N GLU A 50 9.65 6.78 -0.74
CA GLU A 50 10.85 6.63 -1.57
C GLU A 50 10.47 6.39 -3.04
N PHE A 51 9.50 5.50 -3.29
CA PHE A 51 9.06 5.15 -4.64
C PHE A 51 8.56 6.35 -5.43
N ASN A 52 7.77 7.23 -4.82
CA ASN A 52 7.23 8.43 -5.47
C ASN A 52 8.34 9.37 -5.94
N GLN A 53 9.40 9.52 -5.14
CA GLN A 53 10.56 10.34 -5.52
C GLN A 53 11.34 9.70 -6.68
N ALA A 54 11.56 8.39 -6.63
CA ALA A 54 12.26 7.64 -7.68
C ALA A 54 11.47 7.69 -9.00
N PHE A 55 10.15 7.49 -8.94
CA PHE A 55 9.28 7.59 -10.11
C PHE A 55 9.27 9.00 -10.71
N ALA A 56 9.11 10.03 -9.89
CA ALA A 56 9.07 11.41 -10.36
C ALA A 56 10.37 11.79 -11.10
N LYS A 57 11.52 11.35 -10.55
CA LYS A 57 12.82 11.53 -11.22
C LYS A 57 12.89 10.76 -12.55
N ALA A 58 12.52 9.49 -12.57
CA ALA A 58 12.54 8.67 -13.77
C ALA A 58 11.61 9.22 -14.86
N TRP A 59 10.42 9.69 -14.47
CA TRP A 59 9.46 10.31 -15.37
C TRP A 59 10.02 11.58 -16.02
N LEU A 60 10.62 12.46 -15.20
CA LEU A 60 11.27 13.68 -15.70
C LEU A 60 12.41 13.35 -16.66
N ASP A 61 13.29 12.40 -16.29
CA ASP A 61 14.42 11.99 -17.13
C ASP A 61 13.98 11.42 -18.48
N GLN A 62 12.85 10.71 -18.52
CA GLN A 62 12.34 10.07 -19.74
C GLN A 62 11.49 10.99 -20.62
N THR A 63 10.71 11.87 -20.02
CA THR A 63 9.68 12.63 -20.74
C THR A 63 9.95 14.14 -20.80
N GLY A 64 10.80 14.66 -19.91
CA GLY A 64 10.98 16.09 -19.68
C GLY A 64 9.79 16.76 -18.98
N GLU A 65 8.83 15.97 -18.45
CA GLU A 65 7.64 16.46 -17.75
C GLU A 65 7.78 16.23 -16.24
N GLU A 66 7.45 17.24 -15.45
CA GLU A 66 7.42 17.11 -13.99
C GLU A 66 6.12 16.43 -13.53
N VAL A 67 6.23 15.55 -12.53
CA VAL A 67 5.10 14.93 -11.86
C VAL A 67 5.26 15.04 -10.35
N THR A 68 4.14 15.33 -9.67
CA THR A 68 4.03 15.24 -8.21
C THR A 68 3.08 14.10 -7.87
N VAL A 69 3.56 13.12 -7.09
CA VAL A 69 2.73 12.02 -6.61
C VAL A 69 2.37 12.28 -5.15
N ARG A 70 1.09 12.54 -4.89
CA ARG A 70 0.54 12.58 -3.53
C ARG A 70 0.12 11.19 -3.10
N ALA A 71 0.16 10.92 -1.81
CA ALA A 71 -0.29 9.66 -1.24
C ALA A 71 -1.25 9.88 -0.07
N SER A 72 -2.31 9.08 -0.01
CA SER A 72 -3.21 8.96 1.13
C SER A 72 -3.07 7.54 1.70
N HIS A 73 -2.88 7.41 3.01
CA HIS A 73 -2.70 6.13 3.67
C HIS A 73 -3.71 5.92 4.79
N GLY A 74 -4.20 4.69 4.94
CA GLY A 74 -5.15 4.31 5.98
C GLY A 74 -5.49 2.82 5.92
N GLY A 75 -6.46 2.37 6.68
CA GLY A 75 -6.99 1.01 6.54
C GLY A 75 -7.54 0.80 5.12
N SER A 76 -7.18 -0.29 4.45
CA SER A 76 -7.47 -0.54 3.03
C SER A 76 -8.96 -0.42 2.68
N GLY A 77 -9.84 -1.06 3.46
CA GLY A 77 -11.29 -0.94 3.25
C GLY A 77 -11.83 0.48 3.49
N LYS A 78 -11.22 1.24 4.43
CA LYS A 78 -11.53 2.66 4.63
C LYS A 78 -11.09 3.50 3.43
N GLN A 79 -9.93 3.22 2.86
CA GLN A 79 -9.41 3.89 1.67
C GLN A 79 -10.27 3.59 0.44
N ALA A 80 -10.66 2.32 0.23
CA ALA A 80 -11.59 1.94 -0.84
C ALA A 80 -12.91 2.71 -0.70
N ARG A 81 -13.45 2.81 0.49
CA ARG A 81 -14.68 3.56 0.76
C ARG A 81 -14.53 5.04 0.43
N ALA A 82 -13.40 5.67 0.78
CA ALA A 82 -13.15 7.06 0.45
C ALA A 82 -13.16 7.32 -1.07
N VAL A 83 -12.61 6.39 -1.86
CA VAL A 83 -12.66 6.47 -3.34
C VAL A 83 -14.10 6.32 -3.85
N ILE A 84 -14.85 5.35 -3.32
CA ILE A 84 -16.28 5.17 -3.66
C ILE A 84 -17.09 6.43 -3.33
N ASP A 85 -16.79 7.10 -2.22
CA ASP A 85 -17.44 8.31 -1.75
C ASP A 85 -16.95 9.60 -2.47
N GLY A 86 -16.06 9.48 -3.48
CA GLY A 86 -15.67 10.57 -4.38
C GLY A 86 -14.27 11.16 -4.13
N LEU A 87 -13.37 10.46 -3.45
CA LEU A 87 -11.96 10.87 -3.42
C LEU A 87 -11.31 10.63 -4.79
N ASP A 88 -10.85 11.69 -5.44
CA ASP A 88 -10.27 11.70 -6.80
C ASP A 88 -8.89 11.02 -6.85
N ALA A 89 -8.85 9.71 -6.62
CA ALA A 89 -7.65 8.89 -6.71
C ALA A 89 -7.32 8.58 -8.17
N ASP A 90 -6.09 8.85 -8.61
CA ASP A 90 -5.62 8.42 -9.94
C ASP A 90 -5.29 6.93 -9.96
N VAL A 91 -4.70 6.45 -8.88
CA VAL A 91 -4.38 5.03 -8.67
C VAL A 91 -4.74 4.59 -7.26
N VAL A 92 -5.06 3.33 -7.12
CA VAL A 92 -5.23 2.66 -5.83
C VAL A 92 -4.19 1.55 -5.69
N THR A 93 -3.61 1.45 -4.50
CA THR A 93 -2.62 0.43 -4.14
C THR A 93 -3.04 -0.14 -2.79
N LEU A 94 -3.98 -1.09 -2.81
CA LEU A 94 -4.70 -1.55 -1.64
C LEU A 94 -4.20 -2.91 -1.14
N ALA A 95 -4.66 -3.32 0.04
CA ALA A 95 -4.16 -4.52 0.69
C ALA A 95 -4.67 -5.82 0.06
N LEU A 96 -5.79 -5.79 -0.65
CA LEU A 96 -6.46 -6.99 -1.18
C LEU A 96 -7.38 -6.66 -2.36
N ALA A 97 -7.57 -7.64 -3.25
CA ALA A 97 -8.37 -7.46 -4.47
C ALA A 97 -9.83 -7.10 -4.18
N GLY A 98 -10.45 -7.67 -3.15
CA GLY A 98 -11.84 -7.37 -2.81
C GLY A 98 -12.12 -5.90 -2.48
N ASP A 99 -11.10 -5.13 -2.05
CA ASP A 99 -11.26 -3.69 -1.83
C ASP A 99 -11.24 -2.91 -3.16
N ILE A 100 -10.49 -3.36 -4.17
CA ILE A 100 -10.50 -2.79 -5.52
C ILE A 100 -11.77 -3.21 -6.26
N ASP A 101 -12.20 -4.47 -6.12
CA ASP A 101 -13.47 -4.97 -6.67
C ASP A 101 -14.66 -4.15 -6.17
N ALA A 102 -14.67 -3.79 -4.89
CA ALA A 102 -15.71 -2.92 -4.33
C ALA A 102 -15.76 -1.54 -5.02
N ILE A 103 -14.62 -0.95 -5.39
CA ILE A 103 -14.57 0.30 -6.16
C ILE A 103 -15.07 0.06 -7.60
N ALA A 104 -14.68 -1.07 -8.21
CA ALA A 104 -15.11 -1.41 -9.58
C ALA A 104 -16.64 -1.64 -9.68
N GLU A 105 -17.23 -2.23 -8.64
CA GLU A 105 -18.68 -2.49 -8.56
C GLU A 105 -19.51 -1.22 -8.28
N HIS A 106 -18.96 -0.29 -7.47
CA HIS A 106 -19.64 0.94 -7.07
C HIS A 106 -19.25 2.10 -8.00
N GLY A 107 -19.99 2.26 -9.09
CA GLY A 107 -19.88 3.42 -10.00
C GLY A 107 -19.01 3.19 -11.24
N GLY A 108 -18.45 2.00 -11.45
CA GLY A 108 -17.74 1.67 -12.70
C GLY A 108 -16.44 2.49 -12.91
N MET A 109 -15.88 3.05 -11.84
CA MET A 109 -14.67 3.88 -11.92
C MET A 109 -13.41 3.08 -12.25
N ILE A 110 -13.42 1.76 -12.00
CA ILE A 110 -12.35 0.81 -12.34
C ILE A 110 -12.96 -0.27 -13.22
N ALA A 111 -12.32 -0.61 -14.33
CA ALA A 111 -12.81 -1.65 -15.21
C ALA A 111 -12.70 -3.03 -14.53
N LYS A 112 -13.64 -3.94 -14.83
CA LYS A 112 -13.74 -5.27 -14.20
C LYS A 112 -12.55 -6.19 -14.49
N ASP A 113 -11.80 -5.92 -15.57
CA ASP A 113 -10.60 -6.65 -15.98
C ASP A 113 -9.30 -6.12 -15.36
N TRP A 114 -9.38 -5.24 -14.38
CA TRP A 114 -8.26 -4.53 -13.79
C TRP A 114 -7.10 -5.43 -13.36
N GLN A 115 -7.38 -6.63 -12.83
CA GLN A 115 -6.37 -7.60 -12.40
C GLN A 115 -5.50 -8.13 -13.56
N GLN A 116 -6.04 -8.13 -14.77
CA GLN A 116 -5.36 -8.64 -15.97
C GLN A 116 -4.47 -7.59 -16.65
N ARG A 117 -4.51 -6.33 -16.19
CA ARG A 117 -3.81 -5.22 -16.85
C ARG A 117 -2.33 -5.15 -16.51
N LEU A 118 -1.92 -5.73 -15.39
CA LEU A 118 -0.53 -5.77 -14.95
C LEU A 118 -0.13 -7.21 -14.56
N PRO A 119 1.18 -7.52 -14.55
CA PRO A 119 1.66 -8.86 -14.21
C PRO A 119 1.21 -9.33 -12.81
N HIS A 120 1.15 -10.65 -12.62
CA HIS A 120 0.82 -11.28 -11.34
C HIS A 120 -0.52 -10.82 -10.75
N ASN A 121 -1.57 -10.77 -11.59
CA ASN A 121 -2.89 -10.26 -11.18
C ASN A 121 -2.81 -8.85 -10.58
N SER A 122 -2.01 -7.99 -11.20
CA SER A 122 -1.76 -6.61 -10.77
C SER A 122 -1.15 -6.49 -9.37
N THR A 123 -0.33 -7.48 -8.96
CA THR A 123 0.32 -7.53 -7.64
C THR A 123 1.84 -7.40 -7.79
N PRO A 124 2.43 -6.22 -7.57
CA PRO A 124 3.85 -5.96 -7.84
C PRO A 124 4.82 -6.54 -6.82
N TYR A 125 4.37 -6.85 -5.63
CA TYR A 125 5.13 -7.44 -4.52
C TYR A 125 4.19 -8.24 -3.61
N THR A 126 4.77 -9.00 -2.68
CA THR A 126 4.01 -9.80 -1.71
C THR A 126 4.48 -9.56 -0.29
N SER A 127 3.73 -10.06 0.66
CA SER A 127 4.09 -10.10 2.07
C SER A 127 3.42 -11.34 2.71
N THR A 128 3.52 -11.45 4.00
CA THR A 128 2.84 -12.49 4.78
C THR A 128 2.55 -11.99 6.19
N ILE A 129 1.90 -12.81 7.01
CA ILE A 129 1.59 -12.50 8.39
C ILE A 129 2.58 -13.20 9.30
N VAL A 130 3.14 -12.44 10.22
CA VAL A 130 4.06 -12.90 11.28
C VAL A 130 3.60 -12.36 12.64
N PHE A 131 4.22 -12.82 13.71
CA PHE A 131 3.98 -12.32 15.06
C PHE A 131 5.13 -11.41 15.49
N LEU A 132 4.83 -10.18 15.86
CA LEU A 132 5.78 -9.31 16.52
C LEU A 132 5.56 -9.45 18.03
N VAL A 133 6.62 -9.85 18.75
CA VAL A 133 6.57 -10.05 20.20
C VAL A 133 7.63 -9.19 20.89
N ARG A 134 7.51 -9.04 22.20
CA ARG A 134 8.52 -8.39 23.02
C ARG A 134 9.81 -9.19 23.01
N LYS A 135 10.97 -8.52 23.11
CA LYS A 135 12.29 -9.18 23.11
C LYS A 135 12.39 -10.27 24.17
N GLY A 136 12.94 -11.42 23.76
CA GLY A 136 13.04 -12.61 24.58
C GLY A 136 11.73 -13.40 24.68
N ASN A 137 10.70 -13.01 23.92
CA ASN A 137 9.42 -13.71 23.81
C ASN A 137 8.88 -14.18 25.19
N PRO A 138 8.54 -13.26 26.11
CA PRO A 138 8.26 -13.61 27.52
C PRO A 138 7.13 -14.63 27.71
N LYS A 139 6.22 -14.71 26.71
CA LYS A 139 5.09 -15.67 26.72
C LYS A 139 5.44 -17.01 26.04
N GLY A 140 6.62 -17.10 25.43
CA GLY A 140 7.07 -18.32 24.74
C GLY A 140 6.18 -18.69 23.55
N LEU A 141 5.63 -17.69 22.84
CA LEU A 141 4.74 -17.88 21.71
C LEU A 141 5.52 -18.44 20.51
N LYS A 142 5.01 -19.49 19.89
CA LYS A 142 5.67 -20.16 18.77
C LYS A 142 4.75 -20.25 17.55
N ASP A 143 3.47 -20.43 17.78
CA ASP A 143 2.51 -20.67 16.71
C ASP A 143 1.12 -20.14 17.07
N TRP A 144 0.18 -20.19 16.13
CA TRP A 144 -1.19 -19.70 16.27
C TRP A 144 -1.90 -20.25 17.50
N GLY A 145 -1.72 -21.55 17.82
CA GLY A 145 -2.35 -22.18 18.98
C GLY A 145 -1.98 -21.56 20.33
N ASP A 146 -0.80 -20.91 20.41
CA ASP A 146 -0.39 -20.20 21.63
C ASP A 146 -1.17 -18.90 21.86
N LEU A 147 -1.81 -18.36 20.81
CA LEU A 147 -2.48 -17.06 20.85
C LEU A 147 -3.84 -17.10 21.57
N VAL A 148 -4.38 -18.30 21.80
CA VAL A 148 -5.65 -18.50 22.49
C VAL A 148 -5.48 -19.00 23.93
N ARG A 149 -4.27 -18.83 24.50
CA ARG A 149 -4.00 -19.11 25.92
C ARG A 149 -4.55 -17.98 26.79
N ASP A 150 -5.13 -18.30 27.95
CA ASP A 150 -5.74 -17.33 28.88
C ASP A 150 -4.82 -16.19 29.32
N ASP A 151 -3.50 -16.42 29.29
CA ASP A 151 -2.49 -15.44 29.70
C ASP A 151 -1.94 -14.59 28.55
N VAL A 152 -2.51 -14.65 27.34
CA VAL A 152 -2.04 -13.97 26.12
C VAL A 152 -3.06 -12.94 25.65
N GLN A 153 -2.61 -11.73 25.37
CA GLN A 153 -3.38 -10.67 24.71
C GLN A 153 -2.85 -10.41 23.30
N VAL A 154 -3.74 -10.47 22.33
CA VAL A 154 -3.44 -10.30 20.91
C VAL A 154 -3.83 -8.90 20.44
N ILE A 155 -2.94 -8.23 19.71
CA ILE A 155 -3.24 -6.99 19.02
C ILE A 155 -3.37 -7.28 17.53
N THR A 156 -4.48 -6.86 16.95
CA THR A 156 -4.74 -6.90 15.51
C THR A 156 -5.73 -5.80 15.14
N PRO A 157 -5.68 -5.23 13.94
CA PRO A 157 -6.67 -4.22 13.56
C PRO A 157 -8.04 -4.84 13.22
N ASN A 158 -9.02 -3.99 12.97
CA ASN A 158 -10.41 -4.39 12.71
C ASN A 158 -10.57 -4.89 11.24
N PRO A 159 -11.00 -6.12 10.98
CA PRO A 159 -11.25 -6.65 9.63
C PRO A 159 -12.32 -5.88 8.83
N LYS A 160 -13.20 -5.13 9.49
CA LYS A 160 -14.20 -4.28 8.79
C LYS A 160 -13.59 -3.05 8.11
N THR A 161 -12.41 -2.61 8.56
CA THR A 161 -11.77 -1.37 8.08
C THR A 161 -10.37 -1.58 7.52
N SER A 162 -9.68 -2.62 7.98
CA SER A 162 -8.30 -2.94 7.65
C SER A 162 -8.19 -4.18 6.77
N GLY A 163 -7.65 -4.04 5.57
CA GLY A 163 -7.31 -5.18 4.72
C GLY A 163 -6.22 -6.06 5.34
N GLY A 164 -5.26 -5.47 6.07
CA GLY A 164 -4.27 -6.22 6.82
C GLY A 164 -4.88 -7.16 7.85
N ALA A 165 -5.91 -6.70 8.55
CA ALA A 165 -6.65 -7.53 9.50
C ALA A 165 -7.39 -8.70 8.85
N ARG A 166 -7.87 -8.53 7.61
CA ARG A 166 -8.48 -9.64 6.87
C ARG A 166 -7.47 -10.73 6.55
N TRP A 167 -6.25 -10.35 6.18
CA TRP A 167 -5.15 -11.31 5.99
C TRP A 167 -4.76 -12.00 7.30
N ASN A 168 -4.68 -11.27 8.44
CA ASN A 168 -4.42 -11.85 9.75
C ASN A 168 -5.48 -12.91 10.12
N TYR A 169 -6.74 -12.55 9.95
CA TYR A 169 -7.89 -13.44 10.19
C TYR A 169 -7.83 -14.70 9.32
N LEU A 170 -7.59 -14.55 8.00
CA LEU A 170 -7.55 -15.67 7.07
C LEU A 170 -6.34 -16.57 7.30
N ALA A 171 -5.19 -16.03 7.72
CA ALA A 171 -4.03 -16.83 8.09
C ALA A 171 -4.32 -17.70 9.32
N ALA A 172 -4.96 -17.14 10.35
CA ALA A 172 -5.39 -17.87 11.53
C ALA A 172 -6.42 -18.97 11.21
N TRP A 173 -7.38 -18.64 10.35
CA TRP A 173 -8.39 -19.58 9.86
C TRP A 173 -7.76 -20.76 9.11
N ALA A 174 -6.91 -20.48 8.13
CA ALA A 174 -6.25 -21.51 7.31
C ALA A 174 -5.35 -22.42 8.15
N TRP A 175 -4.66 -21.87 9.16
CA TRP A 175 -3.90 -22.67 10.10
C TRP A 175 -4.81 -23.62 10.88
N ALA A 176 -5.93 -23.16 11.40
CA ALA A 176 -6.85 -23.97 12.19
C ALA A 176 -7.51 -25.09 11.36
N GLU A 177 -7.90 -24.82 10.12
CA GLU A 177 -8.42 -25.85 9.19
C GLU A 177 -7.41 -26.96 8.89
N GLN A 178 -6.11 -26.64 8.90
CA GLN A 178 -5.05 -27.62 8.61
C GLN A 178 -4.58 -28.41 9.84
N GLN A 179 -5.14 -28.17 11.02
CA GLN A 179 -4.81 -28.98 12.19
C GLN A 179 -5.43 -30.39 12.06
N PRO A 180 -4.86 -31.40 12.73
CA PRO A 180 -5.44 -32.76 12.73
C PRO A 180 -6.91 -32.74 13.14
N GLY A 181 -7.82 -33.18 12.24
CA GLY A 181 -9.26 -33.13 12.43
C GLY A 181 -9.87 -31.73 12.24
N GLY A 182 -9.11 -30.79 11.71
CA GLY A 182 -9.57 -29.44 11.42
C GLY A 182 -10.59 -29.39 10.28
N ASP A 183 -11.57 -28.51 10.44
CA ASP A 183 -12.59 -28.19 9.45
C ASP A 183 -13.04 -26.74 9.60
N THR A 184 -13.97 -26.31 8.77
CA THR A 184 -14.52 -24.94 8.82
C THR A 184 -15.13 -24.58 10.18
N ALA A 185 -15.76 -25.55 10.89
CA ALA A 185 -16.38 -25.28 12.18
C ALA A 185 -15.31 -25.08 13.27
N SER A 186 -14.26 -25.89 13.28
CA SER A 186 -13.15 -25.74 14.21
C SER A 186 -12.36 -24.45 13.94
N ALA A 187 -12.20 -24.07 12.68
CA ALA A 187 -11.57 -22.79 12.31
C ALA A 187 -12.40 -21.58 12.77
N GLU A 188 -13.74 -21.62 12.61
CA GLU A 188 -14.64 -20.58 13.14
C GLU A 188 -14.52 -20.46 14.67
N GLN A 189 -14.48 -21.60 15.38
CA GLN A 189 -14.30 -21.62 16.84
C GLN A 189 -12.93 -21.07 17.26
N PHE A 190 -11.87 -21.46 16.57
CA PHE A 190 -10.51 -20.97 16.85
C PHE A 190 -10.40 -19.47 16.67
N VAL A 191 -10.88 -18.94 15.54
CA VAL A 191 -10.82 -17.51 15.27
C VAL A 191 -11.73 -16.72 16.20
N ALA A 192 -12.90 -17.27 16.59
CA ALA A 192 -13.75 -16.67 17.62
C ALA A 192 -13.01 -16.57 18.96
N GLU A 193 -12.28 -17.63 19.36
CA GLU A 193 -11.47 -17.61 20.57
C GLU A 193 -10.35 -16.59 20.47
N LEU A 194 -9.58 -16.58 19.35
CA LEU A 194 -8.52 -15.62 19.14
C LEU A 194 -9.02 -14.16 19.31
N PHE A 195 -10.20 -13.83 18.78
CA PHE A 195 -10.75 -12.48 18.91
C PHE A 195 -11.25 -12.14 20.30
N ARG A 196 -11.51 -13.12 21.19
CA ARG A 196 -11.75 -12.85 22.62
C ARG A 196 -10.51 -12.36 23.35
N HIS A 197 -9.33 -12.73 22.85
CA HIS A 197 -8.04 -12.25 23.38
C HIS A 197 -7.60 -10.90 22.80
N VAL A 198 -8.44 -10.27 21.95
CA VAL A 198 -8.15 -8.96 21.34
C VAL A 198 -8.84 -7.85 22.12
N PRO A 199 -8.12 -7.10 22.96
CA PRO A 199 -8.71 -6.07 23.84
C PRO A 199 -9.11 -4.80 23.10
N VAL A 200 -8.56 -4.55 21.90
CA VAL A 200 -8.82 -3.34 21.09
C VAL A 200 -8.68 -3.65 19.61
N LEU A 201 -9.61 -3.13 18.80
CA LEU A 201 -9.57 -3.18 17.34
C LEU A 201 -9.30 -1.78 16.78
N ASP A 202 -8.04 -1.53 16.43
CA ASP A 202 -7.65 -0.30 15.74
C ASP A 202 -8.18 -0.29 14.30
N THR A 203 -8.35 0.89 13.71
CA THR A 203 -8.92 1.03 12.36
C THR A 203 -7.99 0.58 11.23
N GLY A 204 -6.70 0.41 11.49
CA GLY A 204 -5.69 0.02 10.51
C GLY A 204 -4.42 -0.51 11.17
N ALA A 205 -3.53 -1.09 10.36
CA ALA A 205 -2.31 -1.76 10.83
C ALA A 205 -1.40 -0.81 11.63
N ARG A 206 -1.20 0.42 11.18
CA ARG A 206 -0.36 1.41 11.90
C ARG A 206 -0.93 1.76 13.29
N GLY A 207 -2.25 1.78 13.43
CA GLY A 207 -2.91 1.95 14.75
C GLY A 207 -2.54 0.82 15.69
N SER A 208 -2.63 -0.43 15.23
CA SER A 208 -2.27 -1.62 16.02
C SER A 208 -0.77 -1.66 16.36
N THR A 209 0.11 -1.28 15.42
CA THR A 209 1.54 -1.11 15.71
C THR A 209 1.75 -0.07 16.82
N THR A 210 1.09 1.08 16.76
CA THR A 210 1.16 2.11 17.81
C THR A 210 0.66 1.58 19.15
N THR A 211 -0.48 0.87 19.15
CA THR A 211 -1.05 0.26 20.37
C THR A 211 -0.09 -0.75 20.99
N PHE A 212 0.51 -1.62 20.18
CA PHE A 212 1.46 -2.61 20.66
C PHE A 212 2.80 -1.97 21.07
N VAL A 213 3.45 -1.22 20.17
CA VAL A 213 4.83 -0.77 20.35
C VAL A 213 4.90 0.41 21.33
N GLN A 214 4.09 1.46 21.11
CA GLN A 214 4.19 2.71 21.88
C GLN A 214 3.35 2.70 23.15
N ARG A 215 2.09 2.22 23.08
CA ARG A 215 1.20 2.13 24.24
C ARG A 215 1.48 0.89 25.10
N ARG A 216 2.32 -0.03 24.62
CA ARG A 216 2.75 -1.26 25.31
C ARG A 216 1.59 -2.17 25.71
N GLN A 217 0.51 -2.18 24.93
CA GLN A 217 -0.62 -3.08 25.14
C GLN A 217 -0.40 -4.40 24.39
N GLY A 218 -0.92 -5.49 24.93
CA GLY A 218 -0.85 -6.83 24.36
C GLY A 218 0.53 -7.49 24.48
N ASP A 219 0.53 -8.79 24.27
CA ASP A 219 1.71 -9.67 24.32
C ASP A 219 2.27 -9.96 22.93
N VAL A 220 1.40 -9.93 21.91
CA VAL A 220 1.72 -10.20 20.51
C VAL A 220 0.92 -9.27 19.59
N LEU A 221 1.58 -8.81 18.51
CA LEU A 221 0.93 -8.14 17.39
C LEU A 221 0.92 -9.07 16.17
N LEU A 222 -0.26 -9.36 15.65
CA LEU A 222 -0.40 -9.96 14.32
C LEU A 222 -0.07 -8.88 13.29
N ALA A 223 1.07 -8.99 12.64
CA ALA A 223 1.62 -7.97 11.77
C ALA A 223 1.89 -8.51 10.36
N TRP A 224 1.79 -7.63 9.37
CA TRP A 224 2.44 -7.88 8.11
C TRP A 224 3.95 -7.93 8.32
N GLU A 225 4.62 -8.81 7.58
CA GLU A 225 6.06 -9.04 7.70
C GLU A 225 6.87 -7.73 7.56
N ASN A 226 6.50 -6.88 6.59
CA ASN A 226 7.15 -5.58 6.40
C ASN A 226 6.95 -4.62 7.59
N GLU A 227 5.77 -4.59 8.21
CA GLU A 227 5.51 -3.78 9.42
C GLU A 227 6.29 -4.30 10.62
N ALA A 228 6.46 -5.62 10.73
CA ALA A 228 7.26 -6.21 11.79
C ALA A 228 8.74 -5.83 11.64
N PHE A 229 9.32 -5.95 10.45
CA PHE A 229 10.69 -5.50 10.17
C PHE A 229 10.87 -4.00 10.38
N LEU A 230 9.91 -3.20 9.90
CA LEU A 230 9.94 -1.75 10.10
C LEU A 230 9.91 -1.40 11.60
N SER A 231 9.12 -2.13 12.40
CA SER A 231 9.08 -1.94 13.84
C SER A 231 10.42 -2.25 14.51
N LEU A 232 11.14 -3.29 14.07
CA LEU A 232 12.49 -3.59 14.54
C LEU A 232 13.48 -2.48 14.16
N ALA A 233 13.37 -1.94 12.94
CA ALA A 233 14.26 -0.89 12.46
C ALA A 233 14.01 0.45 13.16
N GLU A 234 12.74 0.81 13.38
CA GLU A 234 12.34 2.11 13.95
C GLU A 234 12.45 2.14 15.48
N PHE A 235 12.02 1.08 16.15
CA PHE A 235 11.91 1.08 17.62
C PHE A 235 12.99 0.27 18.33
N GLY A 236 13.78 -0.52 17.60
CA GLY A 236 14.92 -1.27 18.08
C GLY A 236 14.74 -2.78 18.12
N ALA A 237 15.67 -3.51 17.52
CA ALA A 237 15.73 -4.97 17.55
C ALA A 237 16.08 -5.55 18.94
N ASP A 238 16.46 -4.69 19.87
CA ASP A 238 16.66 -5.01 21.28
C ASP A 238 15.35 -5.02 22.09
N LYS A 239 14.25 -4.51 21.53
CA LYS A 239 12.94 -4.42 22.21
C LYS A 239 11.90 -5.41 21.71
N PHE A 240 12.04 -5.85 20.47
CA PHE A 240 11.09 -6.73 19.81
C PHE A 240 11.80 -7.82 19.04
N GLU A 241 11.07 -8.88 18.73
CA GLU A 241 11.50 -9.94 17.81
C GLU A 241 10.32 -10.49 17.03
N ILE A 242 10.63 -11.08 15.87
CA ILE A 242 9.63 -11.69 14.99
C ILE A 242 9.58 -13.17 15.26
N VAL A 243 8.39 -13.68 15.49
CA VAL A 243 8.09 -15.12 15.52
C VAL A 243 7.36 -15.48 14.23
N VAL A 244 7.91 -16.45 13.52
CA VAL A 244 7.35 -16.96 12.26
C VAL A 244 6.48 -18.16 12.59
N PRO A 245 5.15 -18.12 12.29
CA PRO A 245 4.27 -19.24 12.55
C PRO A 245 4.54 -20.43 11.61
N SER A 246 4.09 -21.62 11.97
CA SER A 246 4.26 -22.83 11.15
C SER A 246 3.58 -22.75 9.79
N LEU A 247 2.49 -21.97 9.70
CA LEU A 247 1.75 -21.69 8.48
C LEU A 247 1.29 -20.24 8.46
N SER A 248 1.33 -19.61 7.31
CA SER A 248 0.76 -18.28 7.09
C SER A 248 0.09 -18.19 5.72
N ILE A 249 -0.30 -16.99 5.31
CA ILE A 249 -0.95 -16.73 4.02
C ILE A 249 -0.09 -15.84 3.15
N LEU A 250 -0.03 -16.12 1.84
CA LEU A 250 0.59 -15.24 0.87
C LEU A 250 -0.29 -14.00 0.68
N ALA A 251 0.13 -12.89 1.26
CA ALA A 251 -0.55 -11.63 1.08
C ALA A 251 -0.11 -10.97 -0.24
N GLU A 252 -1.06 -10.73 -1.12
CA GLU A 252 -0.86 -10.21 -2.47
C GLU A 252 -1.59 -8.87 -2.64
N PRO A 253 -0.95 -7.75 -2.23
CA PRO A 253 -1.55 -6.42 -2.33
C PRO A 253 -1.57 -5.93 -3.78
N PRO A 254 -2.76 -5.75 -4.36
CA PRO A 254 -2.90 -5.37 -5.76
C PRO A 254 -2.92 -3.86 -5.96
N VAL A 255 -2.72 -3.47 -7.23
CA VAL A 255 -2.76 -2.07 -7.66
C VAL A 255 -3.66 -1.91 -8.89
N ALA A 256 -4.31 -0.75 -9.02
CA ALA A 256 -5.14 -0.45 -10.19
C ALA A 256 -5.19 1.05 -10.49
N VAL A 257 -5.38 1.38 -11.77
CA VAL A 257 -5.75 2.71 -12.22
C VAL A 257 -7.24 2.93 -11.97
N VAL A 258 -7.61 4.11 -11.48
CA VAL A 258 -9.02 4.52 -11.35
C VAL A 258 -9.44 5.19 -12.65
N ASP A 259 -9.95 4.39 -13.59
CA ASP A 259 -10.19 4.78 -14.98
C ASP A 259 -11.02 6.06 -15.12
N GLY A 260 -12.12 6.16 -14.37
CA GLY A 260 -13.01 7.34 -14.42
C GLY A 260 -12.32 8.64 -14.01
N VAL A 261 -11.40 8.57 -13.05
CA VAL A 261 -10.65 9.74 -12.56
C VAL A 261 -9.55 10.13 -13.53
N VAL A 262 -8.73 9.19 -13.97
CA VAL A 262 -7.59 9.51 -14.85
C VAL A 262 -8.03 10.01 -16.22
N ASP A 263 -9.19 9.54 -16.73
CA ASP A 263 -9.75 10.03 -17.99
C ASP A 263 -10.28 11.45 -17.85
N ALA A 264 -11.00 11.74 -16.75
CA ALA A 264 -11.49 13.08 -16.47
C ALA A 264 -10.37 14.10 -16.24
N LYS A 265 -9.27 13.69 -15.58
CA LYS A 265 -8.11 14.54 -15.28
C LYS A 265 -7.08 14.59 -16.41
N GLY A 266 -7.13 13.67 -17.37
CA GLY A 266 -6.09 13.52 -18.42
C GLY A 266 -4.76 12.98 -17.89
N THR A 267 -4.76 12.25 -16.78
CA THR A 267 -3.57 11.74 -16.08
C THR A 267 -3.28 10.27 -16.40
N ARG A 268 -4.05 9.61 -17.26
CA ARG A 268 -3.95 8.16 -17.57
C ARG A 268 -2.52 7.73 -17.89
N LYS A 269 -1.83 8.45 -18.79
CA LYS A 269 -0.47 8.08 -19.22
C LYS A 269 0.50 8.01 -18.03
N VAL A 270 0.47 8.99 -17.14
CA VAL A 270 1.37 9.03 -15.99
C VAL A 270 0.95 8.02 -14.90
N ALA A 271 -0.35 7.81 -14.70
CA ALA A 271 -0.88 6.83 -13.75
C ALA A 271 -0.51 5.39 -14.14
N GLU A 272 -0.66 5.04 -15.43
CA GLU A 272 -0.23 3.73 -15.95
C GLU A 272 1.29 3.56 -15.86
N ALA A 273 2.08 4.59 -16.20
CA ALA A 273 3.52 4.55 -16.06
C ALA A 273 3.95 4.38 -14.60
N TYR A 274 3.26 5.04 -13.66
CA TYR A 274 3.50 4.92 -12.22
C TYR A 274 3.31 3.49 -11.73
N LEU A 275 2.21 2.83 -12.10
CA LEU A 275 1.96 1.44 -11.70
C LEU A 275 2.93 0.46 -12.39
N ASN A 276 3.26 0.69 -13.68
CA ASN A 276 4.26 -0.12 -14.38
C ASN A 276 5.66 0.00 -13.75
N TYR A 277 6.01 1.16 -13.19
CA TYR A 277 7.30 1.38 -12.54
C TYR A 277 7.48 0.52 -11.28
N LEU A 278 6.40 0.06 -10.65
CA LEU A 278 6.46 -0.91 -9.54
C LEU A 278 7.08 -2.25 -9.96
N TYR A 279 6.93 -2.64 -11.23
CA TYR A 279 7.49 -3.87 -11.80
C TYR A 279 8.88 -3.67 -12.42
N ALA A 280 9.33 -2.42 -12.57
CA ALA A 280 10.66 -2.11 -13.07
C ALA A 280 11.75 -2.50 -12.04
N PRO A 281 13.02 -2.70 -12.47
CA PRO A 281 14.12 -3.06 -11.58
C PRO A 281 14.20 -2.17 -10.32
N GLU A 282 14.06 -0.86 -10.49
CA GLU A 282 14.13 0.07 -9.36
C GLU A 282 12.93 -0.05 -8.42
N GLY A 283 11.70 -0.23 -8.96
CA GLY A 283 10.51 -0.48 -8.16
C GLY A 283 10.63 -1.75 -7.32
N GLN A 284 11.16 -2.83 -7.90
CA GLN A 284 11.38 -4.10 -7.21
C GLN A 284 12.48 -3.98 -6.13
N ARG A 285 13.54 -3.23 -6.41
CA ARG A 285 14.60 -2.93 -5.44
C ARG A 285 14.04 -2.14 -4.24
N ILE A 286 13.23 -1.11 -4.49
CA ILE A 286 12.60 -0.31 -3.44
C ILE A 286 11.64 -1.16 -2.62
N ALA A 287 10.83 -2.03 -3.26
CA ALA A 287 9.94 -2.93 -2.55
C ALA A 287 10.71 -3.83 -1.56
N ALA A 288 11.80 -4.47 -1.99
CA ALA A 288 12.64 -5.30 -1.13
C ALA A 288 13.29 -4.50 0.00
N LYS A 289 13.83 -3.32 -0.29
CA LYS A 289 14.42 -2.41 0.71
C LYS A 289 13.43 -2.07 1.83
N HIS A 290 12.13 -1.90 1.48
CA HIS A 290 11.05 -1.63 2.42
C HIS A 290 10.33 -2.90 2.90
N TYR A 291 11.06 -4.04 2.92
CA TYR A 291 10.64 -5.29 3.54
C TYR A 291 9.44 -5.98 2.86
N TYR A 292 9.13 -5.64 1.60
CA TYR A 292 8.21 -6.42 0.79
C TYR A 292 8.97 -7.46 -0.02
N ARG A 293 8.39 -8.64 -0.20
CA ARG A 293 8.94 -9.70 -1.04
C ARG A 293 8.75 -9.33 -2.52
N PRO A 294 9.81 -8.97 -3.26
CA PRO A 294 9.68 -8.57 -4.66
C PRO A 294 9.31 -9.76 -5.53
N ARG A 295 8.58 -9.51 -6.63
CA ARG A 295 8.31 -10.54 -7.64
C ARG A 295 9.56 -10.94 -8.41
N GLU A 296 10.53 -10.04 -8.52
CA GLU A 296 11.81 -10.23 -9.19
C GLU A 296 12.97 -10.03 -8.21
N PRO A 297 13.31 -11.05 -7.39
CA PRO A 297 14.34 -10.95 -6.36
C PRO A 297 15.73 -10.55 -6.88
N ARG A 298 16.03 -10.84 -8.17
CA ARG A 298 17.30 -10.48 -8.82
C ARG A 298 17.59 -8.97 -8.85
N HIS A 299 16.59 -8.12 -8.64
CA HIS A 299 16.72 -6.66 -8.61
C HIS A 299 16.97 -6.10 -7.21
N ALA A 300 16.86 -6.94 -6.19
CA ALA A 300 17.12 -6.57 -4.80
C ALA A 300 18.56 -6.91 -4.39
N THR A 301 19.03 -6.33 -3.28
CA THR A 301 20.32 -6.72 -2.72
C THR A 301 20.25 -8.11 -2.05
N PRO A 302 21.34 -8.86 -2.00
CA PRO A 302 21.35 -10.13 -1.27
C PRO A 302 20.92 -10.00 0.20
N GLU A 303 21.29 -8.89 0.86
CA GLU A 303 20.91 -8.59 2.24
C GLU A 303 19.40 -8.38 2.38
N ASP A 304 18.78 -7.70 1.42
CA ASP A 304 17.34 -7.46 1.43
C ASP A 304 16.55 -8.77 1.26
N ILE A 305 17.07 -9.70 0.46
CA ILE A 305 16.41 -11.01 0.25
C ILE A 305 16.68 -11.96 1.41
N ALA A 306 17.88 -11.99 1.96
CA ALA A 306 18.26 -12.90 3.04
C ALA A 306 17.48 -12.71 4.35
N ARG A 307 16.84 -11.57 4.52
CA ARG A 307 16.02 -11.29 5.72
C ARG A 307 14.70 -12.03 5.76
N PHE A 308 14.17 -12.44 4.59
CA PHE A 308 12.88 -13.10 4.50
C PHE A 308 12.98 -14.57 4.91
N PRO A 309 12.30 -14.98 5.99
CA PRO A 309 12.31 -16.39 6.38
C PRO A 309 11.57 -17.26 5.36
N GLU A 310 11.99 -18.51 5.26
CA GLU A 310 11.19 -19.54 4.62
C GLU A 310 10.04 -19.92 5.55
N LEU A 311 8.83 -19.99 4.99
CA LEU A 311 7.64 -20.39 5.74
C LEU A 311 6.62 -21.04 4.79
N GLN A 312 5.77 -21.89 5.37
CA GLN A 312 4.67 -22.48 4.63
C GLN A 312 3.58 -21.43 4.42
N LEU A 313 3.21 -21.22 3.16
CA LEU A 313 2.17 -20.26 2.77
C LEU A 313 1.03 -20.97 2.04
N VAL A 314 -0.20 -20.60 2.38
CA VAL A 314 -1.37 -20.87 1.54
C VAL A 314 -1.69 -19.62 0.72
N THR A 315 -2.32 -19.80 -0.43
CA THR A 315 -2.85 -18.69 -1.21
C THR A 315 -4.34 -18.46 -0.90
N ILE A 316 -4.82 -17.24 -1.20
CA ILE A 316 -6.25 -16.94 -1.07
C ILE A 316 -7.12 -17.83 -1.98
N ASP A 317 -6.60 -18.18 -3.16
CA ASP A 317 -7.32 -19.00 -4.13
C ASP A 317 -7.41 -20.46 -3.69
N GLU A 318 -6.31 -21.04 -3.21
CA GLU A 318 -6.26 -22.43 -2.75
C GLU A 318 -7.09 -22.64 -1.49
N ALA A 319 -6.94 -21.79 -0.47
CA ALA A 319 -7.57 -21.98 0.83
C ALA A 319 -9.02 -21.48 0.88
N PHE A 320 -9.36 -20.42 0.11
CA PHE A 320 -10.67 -19.76 0.24
C PHE A 320 -11.43 -19.62 -1.08
N GLY A 321 -10.87 -20.08 -2.20
CA GLY A 321 -11.44 -19.92 -3.54
C GLY A 321 -11.49 -18.48 -4.03
N GLY A 322 -10.54 -17.64 -3.58
CA GLY A 322 -10.35 -16.25 -3.97
C GLY A 322 -11.15 -15.24 -3.15
N TRP A 323 -10.82 -13.96 -3.34
CA TRP A 323 -11.49 -12.86 -2.64
C TRP A 323 -12.98 -12.75 -2.94
N SER A 324 -13.41 -13.15 -4.14
CA SER A 324 -14.83 -13.17 -4.52
C SER A 324 -15.69 -14.08 -3.64
N LYS A 325 -15.10 -15.11 -3.02
CA LYS A 325 -15.75 -15.98 -2.06
C LYS A 325 -15.45 -15.58 -0.61
N ALA A 326 -14.19 -15.30 -0.30
CA ALA A 326 -13.76 -14.97 1.06
C ALA A 326 -14.42 -13.69 1.58
N GLN A 327 -14.50 -12.65 0.76
CA GLN A 327 -15.04 -11.36 1.18
C GLN A 327 -16.51 -11.43 1.61
N PRO A 328 -17.45 -11.96 0.81
CA PRO A 328 -18.85 -12.04 1.22
C PRO A 328 -19.06 -13.01 2.38
N LEU A 329 -18.33 -14.12 2.43
CA LEU A 329 -18.48 -15.13 3.50
C LEU A 329 -18.01 -14.59 4.85
N HIS A 330 -16.81 -14.01 4.90
CA HIS A 330 -16.17 -13.70 6.18
C HIS A 330 -16.39 -12.25 6.62
N PHE A 331 -16.40 -11.26 5.71
CA PHE A 331 -16.25 -9.84 6.07
C PHE A 331 -17.41 -8.93 5.70
N SER A 332 -18.35 -9.38 4.86
CA SER A 332 -19.56 -8.62 4.55
C SER A 332 -20.47 -8.51 5.78
N ASN A 333 -21.44 -7.60 5.74
CA ASN A 333 -22.39 -7.44 6.82
C ASN A 333 -23.16 -8.76 7.04
N GLY A 334 -23.15 -9.24 8.28
CA GLY A 334 -23.69 -10.54 8.67
C GLY A 334 -22.80 -11.74 8.34
N GLY A 335 -21.59 -11.52 7.82
CA GLY A 335 -20.59 -12.56 7.58
C GLY A 335 -20.06 -13.21 8.86
N VAL A 336 -19.13 -14.13 8.71
CA VAL A 336 -18.59 -14.90 9.85
C VAL A 336 -18.02 -13.97 10.91
N PHE A 337 -17.24 -12.96 10.52
CA PHE A 337 -16.63 -12.02 11.48
C PHE A 337 -17.69 -11.32 12.37
N ASP A 338 -18.80 -10.88 11.79
CA ASP A 338 -19.87 -10.24 12.58
C ASP A 338 -20.57 -11.19 13.55
N ARG A 339 -20.55 -12.52 13.27
CA ARG A 339 -21.12 -13.52 14.17
C ARG A 339 -20.20 -13.83 15.35
N ILE A 340 -18.89 -13.93 15.10
CA ILE A 340 -17.91 -14.32 16.14
C ILE A 340 -17.50 -13.12 17.00
N TYR A 341 -17.40 -11.92 16.43
CA TYR A 341 -17.11 -10.69 17.15
C TYR A 341 -18.40 -9.95 17.49
N ARG A 342 -19.08 -10.41 18.51
CA ARG A 342 -20.15 -9.64 19.15
C ARG A 342 -19.46 -8.78 20.18
N GLY A 343 -19.14 -7.55 19.81
CA GLY A 343 -18.39 -6.59 20.61
C GLY A 343 -18.84 -6.61 22.08
N GLY A 344 -17.85 -6.67 22.96
CA GLY A 344 -18.08 -6.60 24.39
C GLY A 344 -18.57 -5.21 24.83
#